data_dd209cb5b18f6b1c9ff8ab592ff80d1d
#
_entry.id   dd209cb5b18f6b1c9ff8ab592ff80d1d
#
_cell.length_a   1.000
_cell.length_b   1.000
_cell.length_c   1.000
_cell.angle_alpha   90.00
_cell.angle_beta   90.00
_cell.angle_gamma   90.00
#
_symmetry.space_group_name_H-M   'P 1'
#
loop_
_entity.id
_entity.type
_entity.pdbx_description
1 polymer ?
#
loop_
_entity_poly.entity_id
_entity_poly.type
_entity_poly.pdbx_seq_one_letter_code
_entity_poly.pdbx_strand_id
1 'polypeptide(L)'
;YGKAAYILKARMQLMRDFGCYPAAHSAFLLNLGLETLAVRMKQYCENAQTIAEFLAGSDKIESITYPGLPGDANYELAQKYLKGASGVISFVIKGGRDNAVRFMDSLKLASNEVHVADIRTCVLNPASETHRQLTDEQLVAAGIEPGMVRLSVGLENIDDILEDLKQGLDKVEI
;
A
#
# COMPACT_ATOMS: atom_id res chain seq x y z
N TYR A 1 2.76 -37.82 -6.38
CA TYR A 1 3.01 -37.00 -5.17
C TYR A 1 1.72 -36.51 -4.48
N GLY A 2 0.56 -36.65 -5.16
CA GLY A 2 -0.74 -36.28 -4.58
C GLY A 2 -0.80 -34.87 -3.99
N LYS A 3 -1.44 -34.72 -2.85
CA LYS A 3 -1.61 -33.42 -2.16
C LYS A 3 -0.30 -32.75 -1.71
N ALA A 4 0.80 -33.50 -1.63
CA ALA A 4 2.12 -32.99 -1.24
C ALA A 4 3.00 -32.61 -2.44
N ALA A 5 2.47 -32.65 -3.68
CA ALA A 5 3.25 -32.46 -4.92
C ALA A 5 4.09 -31.18 -4.92
N TYR A 6 3.52 -30.06 -4.49
CA TYR A 6 4.22 -28.78 -4.42
C TYR A 6 5.44 -28.82 -3.49
N ILE A 7 5.25 -29.24 -2.23
CA ILE A 7 6.33 -29.30 -1.24
C ILE A 7 7.40 -30.31 -1.63
N LEU A 8 6.99 -31.48 -2.16
CA LEU A 8 7.93 -32.50 -2.58
C LEU A 8 8.76 -32.03 -3.77
N LYS A 9 8.14 -31.41 -4.77
CA LYS A 9 8.89 -30.82 -5.89
C LYS A 9 9.85 -29.74 -5.44
N ALA A 10 9.39 -28.82 -4.61
CA ALA A 10 10.22 -27.74 -4.08
C ALA A 10 11.44 -28.26 -3.31
N ARG A 11 11.26 -29.23 -2.40
CA ARG A 11 12.34 -29.76 -1.56
C ARG A 11 13.22 -30.77 -2.25
N MET A 12 12.62 -31.74 -2.94
CA MET A 12 13.35 -32.90 -3.47
C MET A 12 13.98 -32.65 -4.84
N GLN A 13 13.55 -31.61 -5.54
CA GLN A 13 14.11 -31.22 -6.83
C GLN A 13 14.75 -29.83 -6.75
N LEU A 14 13.96 -28.77 -6.57
CA LEU A 14 14.49 -27.40 -6.69
C LEU A 14 15.49 -27.05 -5.57
N MET A 15 15.11 -27.23 -4.32
CA MET A 15 16.00 -26.93 -3.20
C MET A 15 17.23 -27.81 -3.17
N ARG A 16 17.07 -29.10 -3.46
CA ARG A 16 18.20 -30.04 -3.52
C ARG A 16 19.18 -29.68 -4.62
N ASP A 17 18.68 -29.34 -5.82
CA ASP A 17 19.52 -29.13 -6.98
C ASP A 17 20.16 -27.72 -7.00
N PHE A 18 19.44 -26.70 -6.53
CA PHE A 18 19.93 -25.32 -6.46
C PHE A 18 20.55 -24.94 -5.10
N GLY A 19 20.31 -25.71 -4.05
CA GLY A 19 20.84 -25.43 -2.71
C GLY A 19 20.28 -24.15 -2.06
N CYS A 20 19.11 -23.67 -2.51
CA CYS A 20 18.50 -22.45 -2.00
C CYS A 20 17.86 -22.67 -0.63
N TYR A 21 18.41 -22.04 0.41
CA TYR A 21 17.82 -21.98 1.75
C TYR A 21 18.24 -20.68 2.44
N PRO A 22 17.46 -20.16 3.41
CA PRO A 22 17.84 -18.96 4.12
C PRO A 22 19.07 -19.24 5.00
N ALA A 23 20.02 -18.31 5.02
CA ALA A 23 21.10 -18.34 6.00
C ALA A 23 20.55 -18.19 7.43
N ALA A 24 21.27 -18.73 8.42
CA ALA A 24 20.83 -18.64 9.83
C ALA A 24 20.60 -17.19 10.28
N HIS A 25 21.42 -16.25 9.83
CA HIS A 25 21.26 -14.83 10.12
C HIS A 25 19.97 -14.25 9.50
N SER A 26 19.65 -14.62 8.26
CA SER A 26 18.38 -14.22 7.63
C SER A 26 17.16 -14.78 8.36
N ALA A 27 17.22 -16.04 8.79
CA ALA A 27 16.16 -16.66 9.58
C ALA A 27 15.99 -15.96 10.94
N PHE A 28 17.07 -15.56 11.59
CA PHE A 28 17.04 -14.78 12.84
C PHE A 28 16.34 -13.42 12.62
N LEU A 29 16.72 -12.67 11.58
CA LEU A 29 16.09 -11.38 11.26
C LEU A 29 14.60 -11.52 10.94
N LEU A 30 14.20 -12.57 10.21
CA LEU A 30 12.79 -12.86 9.94
C LEU A 30 12.01 -13.13 11.23
N ASN A 31 12.56 -13.95 12.13
CA ASN A 31 11.93 -14.22 13.42
C ASN A 31 11.79 -12.96 14.26
N LEU A 32 12.84 -12.13 14.34
CA LEU A 32 12.80 -10.86 15.04
C LEU A 32 11.70 -9.94 14.49
N GLY A 33 11.55 -9.88 13.17
CA GLY A 33 10.47 -9.13 12.52
C GLY A 33 9.07 -9.69 12.84
N LEU A 34 8.94 -11.01 12.97
CA LEU A 34 7.66 -11.65 13.30
C LEU A 34 7.22 -11.41 14.76
N GLU A 35 8.15 -11.30 15.70
CA GLU A 35 7.84 -11.07 17.12
C GLU A 35 7.01 -9.79 17.37
N THR A 36 7.21 -8.75 16.55
CA THR A 36 6.50 -7.47 16.66
C THR A 36 5.41 -7.28 15.61
N LEU A 37 5.18 -8.26 14.72
CA LEU A 37 4.28 -8.11 13.58
C LEU A 37 2.84 -7.79 13.99
N ALA A 38 2.33 -8.46 15.02
CA ALA A 38 0.95 -8.25 15.48
C ALA A 38 0.71 -6.82 15.98
N VAL A 39 1.68 -6.26 16.71
CA VAL A 39 1.61 -4.88 17.21
C VAL A 39 1.69 -3.87 16.04
N ARG A 40 2.62 -4.09 15.11
CA ARG A 40 2.76 -3.23 13.93
C ARG A 40 1.51 -3.27 13.05
N MET A 41 0.96 -4.46 12.77
CA MET A 41 -0.25 -4.59 11.95
C MET A 41 -1.46 -3.88 12.55
N LYS A 42 -1.60 -3.90 13.88
CA LYS A 42 -2.66 -3.15 14.56
C LYS A 42 -2.50 -1.65 14.26
N GLN A 43 -1.31 -1.10 14.47
CA GLN A 43 -1.04 0.31 14.27
C GLN A 43 -1.20 0.74 12.80
N TYR A 44 -0.71 -0.09 11.84
CA TYR A 44 -0.94 0.18 10.41
C TYR A 44 -2.42 0.29 10.07
N CYS A 45 -3.24 -0.65 10.55
CA CYS A 45 -4.68 -0.65 10.27
C CYS A 45 -5.39 0.54 10.91
N GLU A 46 -5.02 0.92 12.14
CA GLU A 46 -5.59 2.07 12.85
C GLU A 46 -5.24 3.39 12.12
N ASN A 47 -3.97 3.59 11.79
CA ASN A 47 -3.55 4.76 11.02
C ASN A 47 -4.23 4.80 9.64
N ALA A 48 -4.26 3.67 8.92
CA ALA A 48 -4.86 3.60 7.60
C ALA A 48 -6.37 3.88 7.62
N GLN A 49 -7.09 3.42 8.64
CA GLN A 49 -8.52 3.71 8.79
C GLN A 49 -8.74 5.23 8.94
N THR A 50 -8.00 5.86 9.84
CA THR A 50 -8.10 7.32 10.07
C THR A 50 -7.75 8.12 8.82
N ILE A 51 -6.70 7.73 8.11
CA ILE A 51 -6.30 8.38 6.85
C ILE A 51 -7.37 8.18 5.77
N ALA A 52 -7.91 6.97 5.63
CA ALA A 52 -8.94 6.70 4.63
C ALA A 52 -10.21 7.52 4.87
N GLU A 53 -10.63 7.68 6.12
CA GLU A 53 -11.75 8.54 6.50
C GLU A 53 -11.47 10.01 6.20
N PHE A 54 -10.26 10.49 6.49
CA PHE A 54 -9.83 11.85 6.14
C PHE A 54 -9.86 12.09 4.63
N LEU A 55 -9.28 11.19 3.84
CA LEU A 55 -9.24 11.30 2.39
C LEU A 55 -10.64 11.23 1.76
N ALA A 56 -11.53 10.37 2.28
CA ALA A 56 -12.90 10.25 1.81
C ALA A 56 -13.72 11.54 2.02
N GLY A 57 -13.35 12.35 3.01
CA GLY A 57 -13.97 13.66 3.28
C GLY A 57 -13.41 14.81 2.44
N SER A 58 -12.37 14.59 1.64
CA SER A 58 -11.69 15.66 0.87
C SER A 58 -12.33 15.86 -0.50
N ASP A 59 -12.60 17.12 -0.86
CA ASP A 59 -13.09 17.52 -2.19
C ASP A 59 -12.04 17.36 -3.29
N LYS A 60 -10.77 17.18 -2.94
CA LYS A 60 -9.64 16.95 -3.85
C LYS A 60 -9.55 15.50 -4.34
N ILE A 61 -10.22 14.57 -3.67
CA ILE A 61 -10.21 13.15 -3.99
C ILE A 61 -11.40 12.82 -4.89
N GLU A 62 -11.12 12.11 -5.97
CA GLU A 62 -12.14 11.65 -6.93
C GLU A 62 -12.74 10.31 -6.47
N SER A 63 -11.89 9.39 -6.08
CA SER A 63 -12.28 8.07 -5.57
C SER A 63 -11.25 7.52 -4.59
N ILE A 64 -11.70 6.59 -3.74
CA ILE A 64 -10.83 5.90 -2.79
C ILE A 64 -11.20 4.41 -2.76
N THR A 65 -10.19 3.56 -2.71
CA THR A 65 -10.33 2.11 -2.54
C THR A 65 -9.64 1.72 -1.24
N TYR A 66 -10.44 1.38 -0.26
CA TYR A 66 -9.97 0.89 1.04
C TYR A 66 -11.07 0.03 1.69
N PRO A 67 -10.83 -1.26 1.92
CA PRO A 67 -11.87 -2.19 2.40
C PRO A 67 -12.32 -1.94 3.86
N GLY A 68 -11.73 -0.98 4.55
CA GLY A 68 -12.19 -0.50 5.85
C GLY A 68 -13.25 0.59 5.79
N LEU A 69 -13.56 1.14 4.61
CA LEU A 69 -14.59 2.17 4.43
C LEU A 69 -15.93 1.54 4.05
N PRO A 70 -17.05 1.93 4.72
CA PRO A 70 -18.38 1.59 4.26
C PRO A 70 -18.60 2.06 2.82
N GLY A 71 -19.04 1.15 1.94
CA GLY A 71 -19.25 1.43 0.52
C GLY A 71 -18.13 0.92 -0.39
N ASP A 72 -16.96 0.52 0.14
CA ASP A 72 -15.98 -0.24 -0.64
C ASP A 72 -16.56 -1.61 -1.03
N ALA A 73 -16.28 -2.05 -2.25
CA ALA A 73 -16.81 -3.31 -2.80
C ALA A 73 -16.41 -4.55 -1.96
N ASN A 74 -15.35 -4.48 -1.20
CA ASN A 74 -14.84 -5.55 -0.38
C ASN A 74 -15.09 -5.34 1.13
N TYR A 75 -15.84 -4.31 1.52
CA TYR A 75 -16.08 -3.98 2.93
C TYR A 75 -16.64 -5.16 3.72
N GLU A 76 -17.72 -5.79 3.26
CA GLU A 76 -18.35 -6.93 3.93
C GLU A 76 -17.41 -8.14 4.05
N LEU A 77 -16.59 -8.39 3.02
CA LEU A 77 -15.59 -9.45 3.05
C LEU A 77 -14.47 -9.14 4.05
N ALA A 78 -14.03 -7.90 4.11
CA ALA A 78 -13.02 -7.45 5.08
C ALA A 78 -13.55 -7.63 6.51
N GLN A 79 -14.77 -7.19 6.80
CA GLN A 79 -15.39 -7.37 8.12
C GLN A 79 -15.54 -8.85 8.49
N LYS A 80 -15.79 -9.72 7.53
CA LYS A 80 -15.97 -11.16 7.77
C LYS A 80 -14.66 -11.90 8.02
N TYR A 81 -13.58 -11.55 7.30
CA TYR A 81 -12.36 -12.38 7.27
C TYR A 81 -11.15 -11.73 7.91
N LEU A 82 -11.12 -10.40 8.08
CA LEU A 82 -9.98 -9.67 8.57
C LEU A 82 -10.23 -9.09 9.96
N LYS A 83 -9.17 -8.97 10.75
CA LYS A 83 -9.20 -8.28 12.06
C LYS A 83 -8.97 -6.77 11.92
N GLY A 84 -8.45 -6.35 10.78
CA GLY A 84 -8.21 -4.98 10.38
C GLY A 84 -8.11 -4.96 8.86
N ALA A 85 -8.50 -3.87 8.21
CA ALA A 85 -8.69 -3.89 6.77
C ALA A 85 -7.39 -3.96 5.98
N SER A 86 -6.45 -3.05 6.23
CA SER A 86 -5.14 -3.00 5.54
C SER A 86 -4.31 -1.83 6.06
N GLY A 87 -2.99 -1.85 5.81
CA GLY A 87 -2.11 -0.69 5.88
C GLY A 87 -1.90 -0.01 4.52
N VAL A 88 -2.66 -0.39 3.48
CA VAL A 88 -2.51 0.15 2.11
C VAL A 88 -3.83 0.75 1.65
N ILE A 89 -3.77 1.97 1.14
CA ILE A 89 -4.89 2.73 0.60
C ILE A 89 -4.56 3.10 -0.84
N SER A 90 -5.52 3.00 -1.76
CA SER A 90 -5.41 3.59 -3.09
C SER A 90 -6.48 4.66 -3.26
N PHE A 91 -6.09 5.80 -3.80
CA PHE A 91 -7.03 6.91 -4.06
C PHE A 91 -6.65 7.63 -5.35
N VAL A 92 -7.62 8.29 -5.97
CA VAL A 92 -7.43 9.07 -7.19
C VAL A 92 -7.57 10.54 -6.86
N ILE A 93 -6.56 11.32 -7.23
CA ILE A 93 -6.58 12.79 -7.06
C ILE A 93 -7.21 13.40 -8.31
N LYS A 94 -8.13 14.35 -8.11
CA LYS A 94 -8.76 15.10 -9.20
C LYS A 94 -7.70 15.89 -10.01
N GLY A 95 -7.92 15.97 -11.32
CA GLY A 95 -6.97 16.62 -12.22
C GLY A 95 -5.87 15.70 -12.74
N GLY A 96 -5.95 14.40 -12.46
CA GLY A 96 -5.13 13.38 -13.10
C GLY A 96 -3.68 13.33 -12.62
N ARG A 97 -2.78 12.87 -13.50
CA ARG A 97 -1.38 12.57 -13.19
C ARG A 97 -0.61 13.77 -12.64
N ASP A 98 -0.77 14.94 -13.23
CA ASP A 98 0.01 16.12 -12.83
C ASP A 98 -0.30 16.55 -11.41
N ASN A 99 -1.56 16.46 -10.99
CA ASN A 99 -1.96 16.75 -9.63
C ASN A 99 -1.50 15.66 -8.65
N ALA A 100 -1.49 14.39 -9.05
CA ALA A 100 -0.94 13.31 -8.25
C ALA A 100 0.57 13.50 -7.99
N VAL A 101 1.33 13.84 -9.04
CA VAL A 101 2.77 14.14 -8.92
C VAL A 101 2.99 15.38 -8.04
N ARG A 102 2.26 16.47 -8.27
CA ARG A 102 2.36 17.69 -7.47
C ARG A 102 2.06 17.45 -5.98
N PHE A 103 1.05 16.65 -5.69
CA PHE A 103 0.75 16.19 -4.34
C PHE A 103 1.94 15.45 -3.73
N MET A 104 2.44 14.41 -4.39
CA MET A 104 3.54 13.58 -3.88
C MET A 104 4.83 14.37 -3.68
N ASP A 105 5.20 15.24 -4.63
CA ASP A 105 6.42 16.07 -4.56
C ASP A 105 6.37 17.11 -3.42
N SER A 106 5.17 17.43 -2.92
CA SER A 106 4.99 18.38 -1.82
C SER A 106 5.05 17.75 -0.44
N LEU A 107 4.97 16.41 -0.34
CA LEU A 107 5.04 15.69 0.93
C LEU A 107 6.43 15.84 1.56
N LYS A 108 6.46 15.88 2.89
CA LYS A 108 7.68 16.07 3.67
C LYS A 108 8.01 14.89 4.57
N LEU A 109 6.99 14.18 5.04
CA LEU A 109 7.10 13.00 5.89
C LEU A 109 7.02 11.73 5.05
N ALA A 110 5.99 11.59 4.22
CA ALA A 110 5.81 10.43 3.38
C ALA A 110 6.83 10.41 2.23
N SER A 111 7.52 9.30 2.08
CA SER A 111 8.54 9.11 1.04
C SER A 111 7.93 8.61 -0.27
N ASN A 112 8.41 9.13 -1.42
CA ASN A 112 8.05 8.58 -2.72
C ASN A 112 8.88 7.31 -2.98
N GLU A 113 8.30 6.16 -2.67
CA GLU A 113 8.97 4.85 -2.74
C GLU A 113 7.97 3.74 -3.12
N VAL A 114 8.49 2.70 -3.78
CA VAL A 114 7.69 1.53 -4.18
C VAL A 114 7.39 0.57 -3.03
N HIS A 115 7.88 0.84 -1.84
CA HIS A 115 7.77 -0.04 -0.67
C HIS A 115 6.32 -0.24 -0.24
N VAL A 116 6.05 -1.41 0.33
CA VAL A 116 4.78 -1.78 0.99
C VAL A 116 5.13 -2.40 2.33
N ALA A 117 4.38 -2.03 3.35
CA ALA A 117 4.58 -2.51 4.72
C ALA A 117 5.95 -2.11 5.34
N ASP A 118 6.53 -1.00 4.89
CA ASP A 118 7.63 -0.34 5.60
C ASP A 118 7.10 0.27 6.90
N ILE A 119 7.97 0.52 7.86
CA ILE A 119 7.62 1.26 9.09
C ILE A 119 7.37 2.74 8.80
N ARG A 120 7.83 3.25 7.68
CA ARG A 120 7.62 4.61 7.17
C ARG A 120 6.44 4.66 6.21
N THR A 121 5.74 5.77 6.21
CA THR A 121 4.69 6.06 5.24
C THR A 121 5.31 6.32 3.87
N CYS A 122 4.84 5.58 2.85
CA CYS A 122 5.33 5.66 1.47
C CYS A 122 4.18 5.92 0.50
N VAL A 123 4.44 6.73 -0.50
CA VAL A 123 3.51 7.04 -1.60
C VAL A 123 4.09 6.62 -2.94
N LEU A 124 3.22 6.29 -3.88
CA LEU A 124 3.60 5.92 -5.25
C LEU A 124 2.48 6.30 -6.22
N ASN A 125 2.81 6.98 -7.32
CA ASN A 125 1.90 7.07 -8.48
C ASN A 125 2.28 5.97 -9.48
N PRO A 126 1.45 4.91 -9.65
CA PRO A 126 1.78 3.81 -10.55
C PRO A 126 1.98 4.25 -12.00
N ALA A 127 1.22 5.24 -12.46
CA ALA A 127 1.26 5.74 -13.83
C ALA A 127 2.60 6.42 -14.19
N SER A 128 3.23 7.09 -13.21
CA SER A 128 4.50 7.80 -13.43
C SER A 128 5.73 6.93 -13.14
N GLU A 129 5.56 5.82 -12.40
CA GLU A 129 6.70 5.03 -11.90
C GLU A 129 6.64 3.56 -12.36
N THR A 130 5.88 2.73 -11.68
CA THR A 130 5.91 1.27 -11.92
C THR A 130 5.30 0.84 -13.25
N HIS A 131 4.41 1.64 -13.82
CA HIS A 131 3.71 1.36 -15.08
C HIS A 131 3.95 2.45 -16.14
N ARG A 132 5.02 3.23 -16.01
CA ARG A 132 5.36 4.35 -16.91
C ARG A 132 5.51 3.99 -18.40
N GLN A 133 5.67 2.70 -18.69
CA GLN A 133 5.75 2.20 -20.07
C GLN A 133 4.38 2.05 -20.76
N LEU A 134 3.27 2.16 -20.00
CA LEU A 134 1.91 2.06 -20.54
C LEU A 134 1.39 3.43 -20.94
N THR A 135 0.55 3.47 -22.00
CA THR A 135 -0.24 4.67 -22.32
C THR A 135 -1.38 4.83 -21.32
N ASP A 136 -2.01 6.01 -21.28
CA ASP A 136 -3.11 6.26 -20.35
C ASP A 136 -4.32 5.34 -20.63
N GLU A 137 -4.59 5.01 -21.90
CA GLU A 137 -5.64 4.04 -22.25
C GLU A 137 -5.30 2.63 -21.76
N GLN A 138 -4.03 2.23 -21.83
CA GLN A 138 -3.56 0.93 -21.32
C GLN A 138 -3.61 0.90 -19.79
N LEU A 139 -3.28 1.99 -19.12
CA LEU A 139 -3.40 2.12 -17.66
C LEU A 139 -4.84 1.95 -17.21
N VAL A 140 -5.77 2.70 -17.81
CA VAL A 140 -7.21 2.61 -17.49
C VAL A 140 -7.75 1.21 -17.76
N ALA A 141 -7.37 0.58 -18.88
CA ALA A 141 -7.73 -0.81 -19.20
C ALA A 141 -7.20 -1.82 -18.16
N ALA A 142 -6.09 -1.49 -17.49
CA ALA A 142 -5.51 -2.28 -16.39
C ALA A 142 -6.10 -1.92 -15.01
N GLY A 143 -7.08 -0.99 -14.95
CA GLY A 143 -7.69 -0.53 -13.69
C GLY A 143 -6.83 0.48 -12.92
N ILE A 144 -5.91 1.16 -13.59
CA ILE A 144 -5.02 2.15 -13.01
C ILE A 144 -5.38 3.53 -13.58
N GLU A 145 -5.99 4.38 -12.77
CA GLU A 145 -6.25 5.76 -13.16
C GLU A 145 -4.94 6.58 -13.13
N PRO A 146 -4.69 7.48 -14.11
CA PRO A 146 -3.47 8.29 -14.14
C PRO A 146 -3.21 9.11 -12.87
N GLY A 147 -4.28 9.58 -12.21
CA GLY A 147 -4.24 10.32 -10.95
C GLY A 147 -4.20 9.43 -9.69
N MET A 148 -4.05 8.10 -9.84
CA MET A 148 -4.03 7.18 -8.71
C MET A 148 -2.75 7.35 -7.88
N VAL A 149 -2.92 7.42 -6.57
CA VAL A 149 -1.82 7.33 -5.59
C VAL A 149 -2.06 6.09 -4.73
N ARG A 150 -1.04 5.27 -4.58
CA ARG A 150 -1.00 4.18 -3.59
C ARG A 150 -0.24 4.69 -2.37
N LEU A 151 -0.86 4.64 -1.22
CA LEU A 151 -0.29 4.98 0.07
C LEU A 151 -0.06 3.69 0.88
N SER A 152 1.17 3.41 1.25
CA SER A 152 1.52 2.40 2.25
C SER A 152 1.77 3.11 3.57
N VAL A 153 0.85 2.95 4.49
CA VAL A 153 0.82 3.68 5.77
C VAL A 153 1.85 3.11 6.73
N GLY A 154 2.63 3.99 7.35
CA GLY A 154 3.65 3.65 8.33
C GLY A 154 3.17 3.69 9.79
N LEU A 155 4.14 3.69 10.69
CA LEU A 155 3.94 3.67 12.15
C LEU A 155 4.13 5.04 12.81
N GLU A 156 4.31 6.09 12.03
CA GLU A 156 4.48 7.45 12.53
C GLU A 156 3.22 7.90 13.29
N ASN A 157 3.34 8.97 14.05
CA ASN A 157 2.20 9.58 14.70
C ASN A 157 1.14 9.96 13.65
N ILE A 158 -0.10 9.58 13.89
CA ILE A 158 -1.20 9.79 12.94
C ILE A 158 -1.43 11.27 12.63
N ASP A 159 -1.28 12.16 13.60
CA ASP A 159 -1.47 13.58 13.40
C ASP A 159 -0.41 14.16 12.44
N ASP A 160 0.84 13.69 12.54
CA ASP A 160 1.94 14.10 11.65
C ASP A 160 1.68 13.63 10.21
N ILE A 161 1.18 12.40 10.04
CA ILE A 161 0.81 11.89 8.71
C ILE A 161 -0.33 12.72 8.12
N LEU A 162 -1.38 12.99 8.91
CA LEU A 162 -2.53 13.76 8.45
C LEU A 162 -2.14 15.20 8.07
N GLU A 163 -1.26 15.84 8.86
CA GLU A 163 -0.75 17.17 8.55
C GLU A 163 0.02 17.18 7.22
N ASP A 164 0.88 16.18 7.01
CA ASP A 164 1.64 16.03 5.76
C ASP A 164 0.74 15.82 4.54
N LEU A 165 -0.23 14.90 4.64
CA LEU A 165 -1.19 14.66 3.57
C LEU A 165 -2.06 15.88 3.28
N LYS A 166 -2.51 16.61 4.32
CA LYS A 166 -3.30 17.82 4.18
C LYS A 166 -2.54 18.91 3.45
N GLN A 167 -1.31 19.21 3.88
CA GLN A 167 -0.49 20.25 3.22
C GLN A 167 -0.15 19.86 1.78
N GLY A 168 -0.03 18.56 1.47
CA GLY A 168 0.12 18.05 0.12
C GLY A 168 -1.14 18.28 -0.73
N LEU A 169 -2.32 17.97 -0.20
CA LEU A 169 -3.60 18.22 -0.88
C LEU A 169 -3.86 19.72 -1.12
N ASP A 170 -3.38 20.61 -0.24
CA ASP A 170 -3.49 22.06 -0.42
C ASP A 170 -2.73 22.58 -1.66
N LYS A 171 -1.81 21.78 -2.24
CA LYS A 171 -1.09 22.10 -3.48
C LYS A 171 -1.80 21.62 -4.75
N VAL A 172 -2.85 20.82 -4.59
CA VAL A 172 -3.65 20.33 -5.72
C VAL A 172 -4.60 21.43 -6.20
N GLU A 173 -4.54 21.74 -7.50
CA GLU A 173 -5.40 22.71 -8.17
C GLU A 173 -6.61 21.99 -8.80
N ILE A 174 -7.83 22.47 -8.51
CA ILE A 174 -9.08 21.94 -9.09
C ILE A 174 -9.73 23.05 -9.92
#